data_4a6766f7853ea6b31740063c484c679d
#
_entry.id   4a6766f7853ea6b31740063c484c679d
#
_cell.length_a   1.000
_cell.length_b   1.000
_cell.length_c   1.000
_cell.angle_alpha   90.00
_cell.angle_beta   90.00
_cell.angle_gamma   90.00
#
_symmetry.space_group_name_H-M   'P 1'
#
loop_
_entity.id
_entity.type
_entity.pdbx_description
1 polymer ?
#
loop_
_entity_poly.entity_id
_entity_poly.type
_entity_poly.pdbx_seq_one_letter_code
_entity_poly.pdbx_strand_id
1 'polypeptide(L)'
;MKSLLIVGAGGHGQVVKEIAQDLGYERIDFIDDHNSHAIGKIKDLENFKEYRNAFVGIGNNKLRNKLIDLLERVGYQVPVLIHPTAYISRSASIEAGTVVEPQAIVNANTKIKKGSIISVGAIIDHDVTLGKCVHINTGAIVEAGGKVKDFRSI
;
A
#
# COMPACT_ATOMS: atom_id res chain seq x y z
N MET A 1 0.27 -1.57 -21.73
CA MET A 1 -0.17 -0.47 -20.84
C MET A 1 -0.17 -0.96 -19.42
N LYS A 2 0.47 -0.23 -18.53
CA LYS A 2 0.53 -0.56 -17.11
C LYS A 2 -0.75 -0.06 -16.42
N SER A 3 -1.51 -0.96 -15.81
CA SER A 3 -2.81 -0.63 -15.23
C SER A 3 -2.90 -1.03 -13.75
N LEU A 4 -3.72 -0.32 -13.01
CA LEU A 4 -3.95 -0.56 -11.59
C LEU A 4 -5.41 -0.31 -11.23
N LEU A 5 -6.00 -1.27 -10.54
CA LEU A 5 -7.32 -1.10 -9.94
C LEU A 5 -7.11 -0.81 -8.45
N ILE A 6 -7.69 0.28 -7.94
CA ILE A 6 -7.54 0.67 -6.54
C ILE A 6 -8.86 0.45 -5.81
N VAL A 7 -8.84 -0.35 -4.77
CA VAL A 7 -9.99 -0.55 -3.88
C VAL A 7 -9.95 0.51 -2.80
N GLY A 8 -10.92 1.43 -2.83
CA GLY A 8 -11.00 2.58 -1.95
C GLY A 8 -10.71 3.88 -2.69
N ALA A 9 -11.73 4.72 -2.83
CA ALA A 9 -11.67 5.99 -3.57
C ALA A 9 -11.72 7.22 -2.65
N GLY A 10 -11.39 7.05 -1.38
CA GLY A 10 -11.27 8.14 -0.42
C GLY A 10 -9.92 8.85 -0.48
N GLY A 11 -9.57 9.57 0.58
CA GLY A 11 -8.33 10.35 0.62
C GLY A 11 -7.07 9.51 0.41
N HIS A 12 -6.96 8.38 1.08
CA HIS A 12 -5.80 7.51 0.90
C HIS A 12 -5.79 6.87 -0.49
N GLY A 13 -6.94 6.50 -1.03
CA GLY A 13 -7.04 6.01 -2.40
C GLY A 13 -6.50 7.00 -3.41
N GLN A 14 -6.78 8.29 -3.21
CA GLN A 14 -6.24 9.35 -4.06
C GLN A 14 -4.71 9.45 -3.96
N VAL A 15 -4.17 9.32 -2.75
CA VAL A 15 -2.70 9.27 -2.55
C VAL A 15 -2.09 8.11 -3.32
N VAL A 16 -2.68 6.93 -3.21
CA VAL A 16 -2.21 5.74 -3.94
C VAL A 16 -2.25 5.97 -5.44
N LYS A 17 -3.33 6.60 -5.94
CA LYS A 17 -3.45 6.91 -7.37
C LYS A 17 -2.30 7.78 -7.86
N GLU A 18 -1.98 8.86 -7.14
CA GLU A 18 -0.93 9.77 -7.56
C GLU A 18 0.46 9.12 -7.51
N ILE A 19 0.71 8.28 -6.50
CA ILE A 19 1.94 7.48 -6.45
C ILE A 19 2.02 6.52 -7.65
N ALA A 20 0.91 5.86 -7.97
CA ALA A 20 0.86 4.96 -9.12
C ALA A 20 1.14 5.71 -10.43
N GLN A 21 0.60 6.93 -10.58
CA GLN A 21 0.89 7.79 -11.74
C GLN A 21 2.39 8.10 -11.83
N ASP A 22 3.00 8.45 -10.72
CA ASP A 22 4.44 8.73 -10.67
C ASP A 22 5.30 7.50 -10.96
N LEU A 23 4.74 6.30 -10.76
CA LEU A 23 5.38 5.03 -11.10
C LEU A 23 5.11 4.56 -12.53
N GLY A 24 4.37 5.35 -13.31
CA GLY A 24 4.13 5.05 -14.72
C GLY A 24 2.88 4.21 -15.01
N TYR A 25 2.00 4.02 -14.03
CA TYR A 25 0.71 3.41 -14.31
C TYR A 25 -0.13 4.39 -15.13
N GLU A 26 -0.67 3.91 -16.25
CA GLU A 26 -1.39 4.74 -17.21
C GLU A 26 -2.90 4.64 -17.08
N ARG A 27 -3.40 3.43 -16.80
CA ARG A 27 -4.81 3.18 -16.61
C ARG A 27 -5.08 2.86 -15.15
N ILE A 28 -5.70 3.81 -14.44
CA ILE A 28 -5.97 3.67 -13.01
C ILE A 28 -7.44 3.96 -12.76
N ASP A 29 -8.14 3.02 -12.16
CA ASP A 29 -9.55 3.16 -11.81
C ASP A 29 -9.81 2.70 -10.38
N PHE A 30 -10.92 3.16 -9.81
CA PHE A 30 -11.31 2.84 -8.44
C PHE A 30 -12.46 1.85 -8.38
N ILE A 31 -12.41 1.00 -7.37
CA ILE A 31 -13.53 0.18 -6.88
C ILE A 31 -13.90 0.71 -5.50
N ASP A 32 -15.16 1.02 -5.28
CA ASP A 32 -15.62 1.55 -3.99
C ASP A 32 -17.14 1.36 -3.90
N ASP A 33 -17.61 0.86 -2.76
CA ASP A 33 -19.04 0.59 -2.57
C ASP A 33 -19.88 1.86 -2.43
N HIS A 34 -19.25 2.99 -2.10
CA HIS A 34 -19.94 4.21 -1.72
C HIS A 34 -19.52 5.46 -2.50
N ASN A 35 -18.63 5.34 -3.47
CA ASN A 35 -18.13 6.49 -4.22
C ASN A 35 -18.59 6.46 -5.67
N SER A 36 -19.20 7.56 -6.13
CA SER A 36 -19.74 7.64 -7.48
C SER A 36 -18.68 7.68 -8.60
N HIS A 37 -17.43 7.97 -8.26
CA HIS A 37 -16.32 7.97 -9.22
C HIS A 37 -15.74 6.58 -9.47
N ALA A 38 -16.14 5.59 -8.67
CA ALA A 38 -15.70 4.21 -8.86
C ALA A 38 -16.38 3.59 -10.07
N ILE A 39 -15.66 2.71 -10.76
CA ILE A 39 -16.19 1.99 -11.92
C ILE A 39 -17.00 0.75 -11.53
N GLY A 40 -16.96 0.37 -10.27
CA GLY A 40 -17.70 -0.77 -9.73
C GLY A 40 -17.56 -0.87 -8.22
N LYS A 41 -18.19 -1.91 -7.69
CA LYS A 41 -18.18 -2.21 -6.26
C LYS A 41 -17.30 -3.42 -5.96
N ILE A 42 -16.98 -3.62 -4.69
CA ILE A 42 -16.15 -4.76 -4.24
C ILE A 42 -16.72 -6.10 -4.74
N LYS A 43 -18.05 -6.25 -4.72
CA LYS A 43 -18.72 -7.46 -5.22
C LYS A 43 -18.46 -7.73 -6.71
N ASP A 44 -18.04 -6.71 -7.47
CA ASP A 44 -17.84 -6.80 -8.93
C ASP A 44 -16.39 -7.09 -9.31
N LEU A 45 -15.49 -7.35 -8.36
CA LEU A 45 -14.06 -7.54 -8.64
C LEU A 45 -13.76 -8.60 -9.68
N GLU A 46 -14.59 -9.63 -9.80
CA GLU A 46 -14.45 -10.66 -10.85
C GLU A 46 -14.60 -10.09 -12.26
N ASN A 47 -15.27 -8.95 -12.40
CA ASN A 47 -15.62 -8.37 -13.70
C ASN A 47 -14.56 -7.41 -14.25
N PHE A 48 -13.45 -7.19 -13.52
CA PHE A 48 -12.41 -6.24 -13.90
C PHE A 48 -11.03 -6.89 -14.06
N LYS A 49 -11.01 -8.16 -14.48
CA LYS A 49 -9.77 -8.96 -14.56
C LYS A 49 -8.82 -8.52 -15.68
N GLU A 50 -9.24 -7.61 -16.54
CA GLU A 50 -8.33 -6.95 -17.48
C GLU A 50 -7.27 -6.10 -16.75
N TYR A 51 -7.54 -5.68 -15.52
CA TYR A 51 -6.52 -5.14 -14.63
C TYR A 51 -5.77 -6.30 -13.99
N ARG A 52 -4.50 -6.45 -14.29
CA ARG A 52 -3.69 -7.51 -13.66
C ARG A 52 -3.37 -7.19 -12.22
N ASN A 53 -3.15 -5.91 -11.93
CA ASN A 53 -2.74 -5.44 -10.62
C ASN A 53 -3.89 -4.73 -9.94
N ALA A 54 -4.05 -5.00 -8.64
CA ALA A 54 -5.00 -4.28 -7.80
C ALA A 54 -4.33 -3.95 -6.48
N PHE A 55 -4.73 -2.83 -5.90
CA PHE A 55 -4.14 -2.32 -4.66
C PHE A 55 -5.24 -1.82 -3.73
N VAL A 56 -5.06 -1.99 -2.42
CA VAL A 56 -6.03 -1.53 -1.43
C VAL A 56 -5.60 -0.17 -0.90
N GLY A 57 -6.36 0.88 -1.25
CA GLY A 57 -6.13 2.25 -0.82
C GLY A 57 -7.03 2.66 0.34
N ILE A 58 -7.04 1.87 1.42
CA ILE A 58 -7.90 2.08 2.59
C ILE A 58 -7.06 2.18 3.85
N GLY A 59 -7.31 3.22 4.65
CA GLY A 59 -6.52 3.50 5.85
C GLY A 59 -6.79 2.57 7.03
N ASN A 60 -7.96 1.96 7.11
CA ASN A 60 -8.28 1.01 8.19
C ASN A 60 -7.44 -0.26 8.05
N ASN A 61 -6.58 -0.53 9.02
CA ASN A 61 -5.60 -1.60 8.94
C ASN A 61 -6.22 -3.00 8.80
N LYS A 62 -7.23 -3.30 9.59
CA LYS A 62 -7.87 -4.63 9.54
C LYS A 62 -8.68 -4.83 8.27
N LEU A 63 -9.39 -3.81 7.83
CA LEU A 63 -10.14 -3.86 6.58
C LEU A 63 -9.19 -4.01 5.39
N ARG A 64 -8.07 -3.28 5.40
CA ARG A 64 -7.06 -3.41 4.36
C ARG A 64 -6.54 -4.83 4.25
N ASN A 65 -6.30 -5.49 5.38
CA ASN A 65 -5.86 -6.90 5.39
C ASN A 65 -6.90 -7.81 4.72
N LYS A 66 -8.16 -7.67 5.09
CA LYS A 66 -9.24 -8.48 4.51
C LYS A 66 -9.35 -8.29 2.99
N LEU A 67 -9.22 -7.05 2.55
CA LEU A 67 -9.36 -6.73 1.12
C LEU A 67 -8.15 -7.19 0.31
N ILE A 68 -6.95 -7.15 0.87
CA ILE A 68 -5.77 -7.73 0.21
C ILE A 68 -5.96 -9.23 0.02
N ASP A 69 -6.42 -9.94 1.06
CA ASP A 69 -6.70 -11.37 0.97
C ASP A 69 -7.76 -11.66 -0.11
N LEU A 70 -8.78 -10.82 -0.20
CA LEU A 70 -9.82 -10.95 -1.22
C LEU A 70 -9.23 -10.77 -2.62
N LEU A 71 -8.43 -9.75 -2.84
CA LEU A 71 -7.80 -9.50 -4.14
C LEU A 71 -6.95 -10.69 -4.58
N GLU A 72 -6.17 -11.25 -3.68
CA GLU A 72 -5.33 -12.41 -3.97
C GLU A 72 -6.18 -13.65 -4.30
N ARG A 73 -7.27 -13.87 -3.57
CA ARG A 73 -8.17 -14.99 -3.84
C ARG A 73 -8.88 -14.87 -5.18
N VAL A 74 -9.24 -13.66 -5.56
CA VAL A 74 -9.88 -13.41 -6.87
C VAL A 74 -8.87 -13.57 -8.01
N GLY A 75 -7.57 -13.47 -7.73
CA GLY A 75 -6.51 -13.71 -8.71
C GLY A 75 -5.76 -12.47 -9.17
N TYR A 76 -5.94 -11.34 -8.51
CA TYR A 76 -5.14 -10.14 -8.80
C TYR A 76 -3.73 -10.27 -8.25
N GLN A 77 -2.78 -9.64 -8.95
CA GLN A 77 -1.46 -9.38 -8.39
C GLN A 77 -1.53 -8.11 -7.55
N VAL A 78 -0.97 -8.18 -6.35
CA VAL A 78 -0.97 -7.03 -5.43
C VAL A 78 0.47 -6.51 -5.33
N PRO A 79 0.78 -5.40 -5.98
CA PRO A 79 2.17 -4.91 -6.03
C PRO A 79 2.59 -4.22 -4.73
N VAL A 80 3.88 -3.96 -4.63
CA VAL A 80 4.45 -2.97 -3.71
C VAL A 80 4.55 -1.66 -4.48
N LEU A 81 4.04 -0.58 -3.90
CA LEU A 81 4.13 0.75 -4.52
C LEU A 81 5.11 1.60 -3.71
N ILE A 82 6.24 1.94 -4.32
CA ILE A 82 7.26 2.77 -3.68
C ILE A 82 7.44 4.04 -4.50
N HIS A 83 7.14 5.19 -3.89
CA HIS A 83 7.32 6.45 -4.59
C HIS A 83 8.80 6.65 -4.96
N PRO A 84 9.09 7.21 -6.14
CA PRO A 84 10.49 7.38 -6.59
C PRO A 84 11.36 8.23 -5.67
N THR A 85 10.78 9.11 -4.84
CA THR A 85 11.54 9.93 -3.89
C THR A 85 11.77 9.26 -2.54
N ALA A 86 11.22 8.07 -2.31
CA ALA A 86 11.50 7.31 -1.10
C ALA A 86 12.87 6.63 -1.20
N TYR A 87 13.55 6.52 -0.07
CA TYR A 87 14.78 5.73 -0.01
C TYR A 87 14.51 4.38 0.63
N ILE A 88 14.84 3.31 -0.08
CA ILE A 88 14.75 1.95 0.44
C ILE A 88 16.14 1.33 0.42
N SER A 89 16.64 0.94 1.59
CA SER A 89 17.92 0.26 1.69
C SER A 89 17.91 -1.07 0.90
N ARG A 90 19.04 -1.41 0.32
CA ARG A 90 19.20 -2.66 -0.45
C ARG A 90 18.89 -3.91 0.35
N SER A 91 19.15 -3.88 1.66
CA SER A 91 18.92 -5.01 2.56
C SER A 91 17.54 -5.04 3.15
N ALA A 92 16.69 -4.04 2.89
CA ALA A 92 15.32 -4.02 3.37
C ALA A 92 14.44 -4.94 2.54
N SER A 93 13.42 -5.54 3.18
CA SER A 93 12.40 -6.31 2.49
C SER A 93 11.02 -5.72 2.73
N ILE A 94 10.22 -5.62 1.66
CA ILE A 94 8.88 -5.04 1.70
C ILE A 94 7.93 -5.99 1.00
N GLU A 95 6.91 -6.45 1.72
CA GLU A 95 5.95 -7.42 1.18
C GLU A 95 4.79 -6.75 0.44
N ALA A 96 4.08 -7.56 -0.34
CA ALA A 96 2.97 -7.14 -1.20
C ALA A 96 1.95 -6.26 -0.50
N GLY A 97 1.31 -5.37 -1.26
CA GLY A 97 0.23 -4.52 -0.75
C GLY A 97 0.71 -3.35 0.09
N THR A 98 2.00 -3.19 0.26
CA THR A 98 2.60 -2.07 0.99
C THR A 98 2.80 -0.87 0.08
N VAL A 99 2.51 0.32 0.59
CA VAL A 99 2.83 1.58 -0.09
C VAL A 99 3.84 2.36 0.74
N VAL A 100 4.88 2.86 0.06
CA VAL A 100 5.87 3.75 0.66
C VAL A 100 5.73 5.09 -0.04
N GLU A 101 5.31 6.10 0.72
CA GLU A 101 4.94 7.40 0.21
C GLU A 101 6.17 8.31 0.01
N PRO A 102 5.99 9.48 -0.64
CA PRO A 102 7.12 10.36 -0.94
C PRO A 102 8.00 10.69 0.27
N GLN A 103 9.31 10.67 0.05
CA GLN A 103 10.33 11.05 1.01
C GLN A 103 10.39 10.20 2.28
N ALA A 104 9.75 9.05 2.30
CA ALA A 104 9.92 8.10 3.39
C ALA A 104 11.26 7.37 3.27
N ILE A 105 11.77 6.92 4.40
CA ILE A 105 13.05 6.20 4.47
C ILE A 105 12.84 4.86 5.14
N VAL A 106 13.33 3.80 4.50
CA VAL A 106 13.36 2.45 5.07
C VAL A 106 14.81 2.00 5.06
N ASN A 107 15.40 1.90 6.25
CA ASN A 107 16.83 1.68 6.41
C ASN A 107 17.21 0.20 6.43
N ALA A 108 18.49 -0.06 6.64
CA ALA A 108 19.12 -1.37 6.47
C ALA A 108 18.48 -2.48 7.32
N ASN A 109 18.36 -3.67 6.72
CA ASN A 109 17.86 -4.89 7.37
C ASN A 109 16.43 -4.80 7.92
N THR A 110 15.67 -3.78 7.54
CA THR A 110 14.28 -3.61 7.98
C THR A 110 13.36 -4.54 7.18
N LYS A 111 12.40 -5.11 7.88
CA LYS A 111 11.39 -6.01 7.29
C LYS A 111 10.01 -5.42 7.47
N ILE A 112 9.33 -5.17 6.36
CA ILE A 112 7.97 -4.63 6.34
C ILE A 112 7.05 -5.70 5.77
N LYS A 113 6.12 -6.17 6.60
CA LYS A 113 5.19 -7.21 6.20
C LYS A 113 4.04 -6.66 5.39
N LYS A 114 3.27 -7.56 4.79
CA LYS A 114 2.17 -7.30 3.86
C LYS A 114 1.26 -6.16 4.29
N GLY A 115 0.91 -5.30 3.33
CA GLY A 115 -0.17 -4.35 3.47
C GLY A 115 0.10 -3.13 4.32
N SER A 116 1.35 -2.80 4.60
CA SER A 116 1.69 -1.64 5.43
C SER A 116 1.62 -0.33 4.67
N ILE A 117 1.37 0.76 5.40
CA ILE A 117 1.42 2.12 4.87
C ILE A 117 2.59 2.84 5.56
N ILE A 118 3.55 3.27 4.77
CA ILE A 118 4.65 4.10 5.24
C ILE A 118 4.41 5.50 4.68
N SER A 119 3.88 6.38 5.52
CA SER A 119 3.39 7.68 5.09
C SER A 119 4.50 8.67 4.75
N VAL A 120 4.10 9.81 4.18
CA VAL A 120 5.03 10.87 3.73
C VAL A 120 6.04 11.21 4.82
N GLY A 121 7.33 11.17 4.46
CA GLY A 121 8.42 11.57 5.34
C GLY A 121 8.63 10.70 6.57
N ALA A 122 7.98 9.55 6.68
CA ALA A 122 8.22 8.64 7.79
C ALA A 122 9.63 8.05 7.70
N ILE A 123 10.23 7.80 8.85
CA ILE A 123 11.58 7.25 8.93
C ILE A 123 11.53 5.94 9.68
N ILE A 124 11.88 4.86 9.00
CA ILE A 124 12.01 3.54 9.60
C ILE A 124 13.49 3.23 9.65
N ASP A 125 14.06 3.21 10.84
CA ASP A 125 15.50 3.01 11.01
C ASP A 125 15.88 1.54 10.79
N HIS A 126 17.17 1.24 10.95
CA HIS A 126 17.70 -0.09 10.64
C HIS A 126 17.22 -1.15 11.62
N ASP A 127 17.18 -2.39 11.15
CA ASP A 127 16.83 -3.58 11.94
C ASP A 127 15.44 -3.49 12.61
N VAL A 128 14.51 -2.81 11.94
CA VAL A 128 13.10 -2.71 12.36
C VAL A 128 12.29 -3.85 11.75
N THR A 129 11.31 -4.34 12.46
CA THR A 129 10.30 -5.28 11.93
C THR A 129 8.92 -4.67 12.11
N LEU A 130 8.24 -4.43 11.00
CA LEU A 130 6.83 -4.04 11.00
C LEU A 130 5.97 -5.26 10.69
N GLY A 131 4.94 -5.47 11.51
CA GLY A 131 3.95 -6.52 11.30
C GLY A 131 3.05 -6.24 10.10
N LYS A 132 2.04 -7.08 9.91
CA LYS A 132 1.07 -6.92 8.81
C LYS A 132 0.21 -5.69 8.99
N CYS A 133 -0.06 -5.01 7.89
CA CYS A 133 -1.01 -3.90 7.84
C CYS A 133 -0.79 -2.89 8.96
N VAL A 134 0.46 -2.49 9.13
CA VAL A 134 0.87 -1.43 10.04
C VAL A 134 0.76 -0.10 9.31
N HIS A 135 0.42 0.96 10.01
CA HIS A 135 0.38 2.30 9.46
C HIS A 135 1.36 3.20 10.22
N ILE A 136 2.43 3.60 9.58
CA ILE A 136 3.38 4.56 10.11
C ILE A 136 2.98 5.93 9.58
N ASN A 137 2.54 6.82 10.48
CA ASN A 137 1.98 8.11 10.11
C ASN A 137 3.01 9.09 9.53
N THR A 138 2.51 10.16 8.91
CA THR A 138 3.34 11.21 8.31
C THR A 138 4.38 11.72 9.30
N GLY A 139 5.66 11.68 8.89
CA GLY A 139 6.77 12.17 9.70
C GLY A 139 7.10 11.36 10.95
N ALA A 140 6.43 10.24 11.17
CA ALA A 140 6.71 9.41 12.34
C ALA A 140 8.04 8.67 12.19
N ILE A 141 8.66 8.36 13.32
CA ILE A 141 9.97 7.71 13.37
C ILE A 141 9.83 6.39 14.13
N VAL A 142 10.33 5.32 13.55
CA VAL A 142 10.51 4.03 14.24
C VAL A 142 12.01 3.85 14.42
N GLU A 143 12.46 3.86 15.67
CA GLU A 143 13.88 3.79 15.99
C GLU A 143 14.47 2.41 15.72
N ALA A 144 15.80 2.37 15.57
CA ALA A 144 16.55 1.16 15.27
C ALA A 144 16.18 0.00 16.22
N GLY A 145 15.99 -1.17 15.64
CA GLY A 145 15.63 -2.37 16.38
C GLY A 145 14.17 -2.44 16.82
N GLY A 146 13.37 -1.44 16.47
CA GLY A 146 11.95 -1.39 16.84
C GLY A 146 11.15 -2.54 16.27
N LYS A 147 10.11 -2.94 16.98
CA LYS A 147 9.15 -3.95 16.52
C LYS A 147 7.74 -3.41 16.69
N VAL A 148 6.98 -3.42 15.60
CA VAL A 148 5.59 -2.95 15.60
C VAL A 148 4.71 -4.15 15.27
N LYS A 149 3.74 -4.42 16.14
CA LYS A 149 2.83 -5.56 15.96
C LYS A 149 1.84 -5.31 14.84
N ASP A 150 1.25 -6.41 14.34
CA ASP A 150 0.23 -6.36 13.31
C ASP A 150 -0.86 -5.34 13.63
N PHE A 151 -1.32 -4.64 12.61
CA PHE A 151 -2.47 -3.71 12.64
C PHE A 151 -2.29 -2.46 13.51
N ARG A 152 -1.09 -2.18 13.97
CA ARG A 152 -0.82 -0.99 14.77
C ARG A 152 -0.60 0.24 13.89
N SER A 153 -0.96 1.40 14.44
CA SER A 153 -0.63 2.71 13.85
C SER A 153 0.31 3.45 14.80
N ILE A 154 1.33 4.05 14.23
CA ILE A 154 2.35 4.80 14.98
C ILE A 154 2.31 6.27 14.57
#